data_eaba206e39eab1e4b0897edc2a718640
#
_entry.id   eaba206e39eab1e4b0897edc2a718640
#
_cell.length_a   1.000
_cell.length_b   1.000
_cell.length_c   1.000
_cell.angle_alpha   90.00
_cell.angle_beta   90.00
_cell.angle_gamma   90.00
#
_symmetry.space_group_name_H-M   'P 1'
#
loop_
_entity.id
_entity.type
_entity.pdbx_description
1 polymer ?
#
loop_
_entity_poly.entity_id
_entity_poly.type
_entity_poly.pdbx_seq_one_letter_code
_entity_poly.pdbx_strand_id
1 'polypeptide(L)'
;EADRRMYDQYSTAREQSEEIQAEYQDVLGRLEEKNAEYELEKAELEKRIEEASQLIVELEEEIEHNTDLNLQVVAEEQALEANIQQLIAEFERQEAAKNIQSTGTYIWPLPGYTPGTRTYGYRTHPIYGDMRFHSGQDIGAPSGTSIIAADSGVVSYCGWNGGYGNCVMINHGGGRVTLYAHMSAYNCSYGQTVNQGDTIGYVGSTGVSTGPHLHFEVRINGATVDPMQYFSVG
;
A
#
# COMPACT_ATOMS: atom_id res chain seq x y z
N GLU A 1 61.37 -1.01 -79.49
CA GLU A 1 61.39 -0.51 -78.11
C GLU A 1 60.04 0.11 -77.69
N ALA A 2 59.41 0.91 -78.57
CA ALA A 2 58.11 1.53 -78.25
C ALA A 2 57.01 0.49 -78.08
N ASP A 3 56.92 -0.52 -78.91
CA ASP A 3 55.93 -1.58 -78.86
C ASP A 3 56.02 -2.45 -77.54
N ARG A 4 57.27 -2.65 -77.09
CA ARG A 4 57.51 -3.42 -75.85
C ARG A 4 57.06 -2.62 -74.59
N ARG A 5 57.31 -1.31 -74.56
CA ARG A 5 56.81 -0.44 -73.50
C ARG A 5 55.30 -0.34 -73.45
N MET A 6 54.67 -0.28 -74.59
CA MET A 6 53.21 -0.26 -74.69
C MET A 6 52.58 -1.61 -74.24
N TYR A 7 53.23 -2.73 -74.59
CA TYR A 7 52.83 -4.03 -74.09
C TYR A 7 52.92 -4.20 -72.55
N ASP A 8 54.07 -3.75 -72.01
CA ASP A 8 54.33 -3.77 -70.56
C ASP A 8 53.31 -2.89 -69.82
N GLN A 9 53.01 -1.70 -70.32
CA GLN A 9 51.95 -0.83 -69.78
C GLN A 9 50.58 -1.45 -69.84
N TYR A 10 50.23 -2.10 -70.95
CA TYR A 10 48.95 -2.80 -71.08
C TYR A 10 48.85 -4.00 -70.11
N SER A 11 49.92 -4.80 -69.97
CA SER A 11 49.98 -5.91 -69.04
C SER A 11 49.77 -5.44 -67.60
N THR A 12 50.50 -4.37 -67.18
CA THR A 12 50.34 -3.81 -65.83
C THR A 12 48.93 -3.26 -65.59
N ALA A 13 48.38 -2.54 -66.57
CA ALA A 13 47.00 -2.00 -66.41
C ALA A 13 45.96 -3.12 -66.36
N ARG A 14 46.15 -4.22 -67.03
CA ARG A 14 45.31 -5.39 -67.00
C ARG A 14 45.39 -6.08 -65.63
N GLU A 15 46.59 -6.33 -65.12
CA GLU A 15 46.79 -6.90 -63.77
C GLU A 15 46.14 -6.03 -62.70
N GLN A 16 46.32 -4.72 -62.73
CA GLN A 16 45.65 -3.79 -61.82
C GLN A 16 44.11 -3.85 -61.94
N SER A 17 43.58 -3.97 -63.18
CA SER A 17 42.13 -4.11 -63.38
C SER A 17 41.57 -5.42 -62.81
N GLU A 18 42.34 -6.51 -62.97
CA GLU A 18 41.96 -7.83 -62.41
C GLU A 18 41.99 -7.83 -60.87
N GLU A 19 42.99 -7.14 -60.26
CA GLU A 19 43.08 -6.95 -58.78
C GLU A 19 41.93 -6.11 -58.24
N ILE A 20 41.60 -4.97 -58.85
CA ILE A 20 40.46 -4.12 -58.48
C ILE A 20 39.15 -4.91 -58.61
N GLN A 21 39.03 -5.70 -59.68
CA GLN A 21 37.82 -6.53 -59.88
C GLN A 21 37.66 -7.62 -58.80
N ALA A 22 38.77 -8.21 -58.34
CA ALA A 22 38.78 -9.17 -57.24
C ALA A 22 38.40 -8.50 -55.92
N GLU A 23 38.98 -7.35 -55.61
CA GLU A 23 38.62 -6.54 -54.40
C GLU A 23 37.12 -6.13 -54.43
N TYR A 24 36.64 -5.72 -55.58
CA TYR A 24 35.21 -5.36 -55.75
C TYR A 24 34.29 -6.54 -55.47
N GLN A 25 34.62 -7.74 -55.96
CA GLN A 25 33.86 -8.96 -55.69
C GLN A 25 33.87 -9.36 -54.20
N ASP A 26 35.02 -9.19 -53.50
CA ASP A 26 35.15 -9.42 -52.07
C ASP A 26 34.25 -8.47 -51.27
N VAL A 27 34.29 -7.17 -51.63
CA VAL A 27 33.43 -6.16 -51.01
C VAL A 27 31.95 -6.45 -51.21
N LEU A 28 31.57 -6.86 -52.44
CA LEU A 28 30.17 -7.27 -52.69
C LEU A 28 29.74 -8.48 -51.85
N GLY A 29 30.59 -9.49 -51.74
CA GLY A 29 30.30 -10.64 -50.89
C GLY A 29 30.10 -10.28 -49.46
N ARG A 30 30.99 -9.44 -48.88
CA ARG A 30 30.85 -8.94 -47.50
C ARG A 30 29.61 -8.07 -47.29
N LEU A 31 29.21 -7.31 -48.32
CA LEU A 31 27.98 -6.50 -48.27
C LEU A 31 26.72 -7.40 -48.25
N GLU A 32 26.72 -8.46 -49.07
CA GLU A 32 25.63 -9.43 -49.10
C GLU A 32 25.50 -10.17 -47.76
N GLU A 33 26.61 -10.60 -47.15
CA GLU A 33 26.63 -11.21 -45.82
C GLU A 33 26.06 -10.25 -44.77
N LYS A 34 26.54 -8.99 -44.74
CA LYS A 34 26.04 -7.97 -43.83
C LYS A 34 24.56 -7.64 -44.01
N ASN A 35 24.09 -7.61 -45.22
CA ASN A 35 22.67 -7.44 -45.52
C ASN A 35 21.83 -8.61 -44.99
N ALA A 36 22.31 -9.85 -45.16
CA ALA A 36 21.64 -11.01 -44.59
C ALA A 36 21.59 -10.99 -43.05
N GLU A 37 22.69 -10.62 -42.37
CA GLU A 37 22.71 -10.45 -40.94
C GLU A 37 21.71 -9.36 -40.49
N TYR A 38 21.70 -8.21 -41.17
CA TYR A 38 20.78 -7.12 -40.88
C TYR A 38 19.30 -7.52 -41.02
N GLU A 39 18.93 -8.24 -42.06
CA GLU A 39 17.54 -8.70 -42.22
C GLU A 39 17.12 -9.71 -41.15
N LEU A 40 18.04 -10.55 -40.66
CA LEU A 40 17.78 -11.46 -39.55
C LEU A 40 17.59 -10.66 -38.21
N GLU A 41 18.45 -9.71 -37.92
CA GLU A 41 18.37 -8.87 -36.74
C GLU A 41 17.08 -8.03 -36.75
N LYS A 42 16.72 -7.49 -37.92
CA LYS A 42 15.47 -6.74 -38.11
C LYS A 42 14.23 -7.61 -37.84
N ALA A 43 14.21 -8.83 -38.35
CA ALA A 43 13.09 -9.76 -38.12
C ALA A 43 12.95 -10.16 -36.66
N GLU A 44 14.08 -10.35 -35.97
CA GLU A 44 14.07 -10.60 -34.51
C GLU A 44 13.57 -9.39 -33.73
N LEU A 45 14.00 -8.19 -34.11
CA LEU A 45 13.53 -6.96 -33.49
C LEU A 45 12.02 -6.73 -33.69
N GLU A 46 11.53 -6.95 -34.90
CA GLU A 46 10.09 -6.86 -35.21
C GLU A 46 9.28 -7.83 -34.33
N LYS A 47 9.76 -9.07 -34.18
CA LYS A 47 9.14 -10.06 -33.28
C LYS A 47 9.10 -9.60 -31.81
N ARG A 48 10.22 -9.05 -31.30
CA ARG A 48 10.28 -8.52 -29.94
C ARG A 48 9.38 -7.30 -29.73
N ILE A 49 9.20 -6.47 -30.74
CA ILE A 49 8.26 -5.34 -30.69
C ILE A 49 6.82 -5.86 -30.58
N GLU A 50 6.47 -6.89 -31.34
CA GLU A 50 5.14 -7.50 -31.28
C GLU A 50 4.86 -8.13 -29.93
N GLU A 51 5.82 -8.91 -29.39
CA GLU A 51 5.72 -9.50 -28.04
C GLU A 51 5.57 -8.44 -26.95
N ALA A 52 6.33 -7.35 -27.03
CA ALA A 52 6.23 -6.23 -26.10
C ALA A 52 4.87 -5.51 -26.21
N SER A 53 4.35 -5.36 -27.42
CA SER A 53 3.04 -4.74 -27.63
C SER A 53 1.90 -5.56 -27.02
N GLN A 54 1.96 -6.89 -27.15
CA GLN A 54 0.99 -7.79 -26.52
C GLN A 54 1.05 -7.71 -24.99
N LEU A 55 2.26 -7.69 -24.42
CA LEU A 55 2.44 -7.56 -22.98
C LEU A 55 1.92 -6.22 -22.44
N ILE A 56 2.06 -5.13 -23.20
CA ILE A 56 1.51 -3.81 -22.83
C ILE A 56 -0.02 -3.89 -22.73
N VAL A 57 -0.69 -4.52 -23.69
CA VAL A 57 -2.16 -4.67 -23.67
C VAL A 57 -2.60 -5.49 -22.44
N GLU A 58 -1.94 -6.62 -22.17
CA GLU A 58 -2.25 -7.43 -20.99
C GLU A 58 -2.07 -6.65 -19.68
N LEU A 59 -1.01 -5.85 -19.56
CA LEU A 59 -0.76 -5.01 -18.40
C LEU A 59 -1.79 -3.88 -18.25
N GLU A 60 -2.24 -3.28 -19.35
CA GLU A 60 -3.29 -2.26 -19.33
C GLU A 60 -4.62 -2.83 -18.82
N GLU A 61 -5.01 -4.03 -19.27
CA GLU A 61 -6.21 -4.73 -18.79
C GLU A 61 -6.10 -5.08 -17.29
N GLU A 62 -4.94 -5.55 -16.84
CA GLU A 62 -4.69 -5.84 -15.43
C GLU A 62 -4.74 -4.58 -14.55
N ILE A 63 -4.21 -3.46 -15.03
CA ILE A 63 -4.26 -2.17 -14.34
C ILE A 63 -5.71 -1.68 -14.22
N GLU A 64 -6.51 -1.78 -15.28
CA GLU A 64 -7.92 -1.39 -15.26
C GLU A 64 -8.71 -2.24 -14.25
N HIS A 65 -8.53 -3.56 -14.28
CA HIS A 65 -9.16 -4.48 -13.33
C HIS A 65 -8.79 -4.17 -11.86
N ASN A 66 -7.50 -3.95 -11.59
CA ASN A 66 -7.02 -3.61 -10.25
C ASN A 66 -7.53 -2.24 -9.78
N THR A 67 -7.74 -1.30 -10.71
CA THR A 67 -8.31 0.01 -10.41
C THR A 67 -9.77 -0.11 -9.98
N ASP A 68 -10.56 -0.92 -10.69
CA ASP A 68 -11.96 -1.18 -10.35
C ASP A 68 -12.11 -1.90 -9.00
N LEU A 69 -11.24 -2.89 -8.73
CA LEU A 69 -11.21 -3.56 -7.43
C LEU A 69 -10.90 -2.57 -6.29
N ASN A 70 -9.94 -1.67 -6.47
CA ASN A 70 -9.62 -0.64 -5.48
C ASN A 70 -10.78 0.32 -5.23
N LEU A 71 -11.52 0.70 -6.26
CA LEU A 71 -12.72 1.54 -6.12
C LEU A 71 -13.82 0.82 -5.32
N GLN A 72 -14.02 -0.48 -5.55
CA GLN A 72 -14.97 -1.28 -4.77
C GLN A 72 -14.58 -1.37 -3.30
N VAL A 73 -13.30 -1.64 -3.00
CA VAL A 73 -12.81 -1.69 -1.62
C VAL A 73 -12.99 -0.36 -0.90
N VAL A 74 -12.70 0.77 -1.56
CA VAL A 74 -12.91 2.10 -0.99
C VAL A 74 -14.41 2.37 -0.72
N ALA A 75 -15.30 1.94 -1.62
CA ALA A 75 -16.74 2.09 -1.42
C ALA A 75 -17.25 1.21 -0.26
N GLU A 76 -16.75 -0.02 -0.12
CA GLU A 76 -17.07 -0.89 1.02
C GLU A 76 -16.55 -0.32 2.34
N GLU A 77 -15.33 0.24 2.37
CA GLU A 77 -14.78 0.92 3.54
C GLU A 77 -15.66 2.12 3.96
N GLN A 78 -16.12 2.93 3.01
CA GLN A 78 -17.00 4.07 3.29
C GLN A 78 -18.37 3.62 3.79
N ALA A 79 -18.95 2.57 3.21
CA ALA A 79 -20.22 2.01 3.64
C ALA A 79 -20.13 1.42 5.06
N LEU A 80 -19.01 0.75 5.36
CA LEU A 80 -18.74 0.21 6.68
C LEU A 80 -18.58 1.33 7.73
N GLU A 81 -17.86 2.40 7.40
CA GLU A 81 -17.70 3.56 8.27
C GLU A 81 -19.05 4.23 8.56
N ALA A 82 -19.93 4.38 7.55
CA ALA A 82 -21.27 4.91 7.74
C ALA A 82 -22.12 4.03 8.66
N ASN A 83 -22.02 2.71 8.54
CA ASN A 83 -22.73 1.75 9.40
C ASN A 83 -22.23 1.83 10.86
N ILE A 84 -20.92 1.97 11.05
CA ILE A 84 -20.31 2.19 12.36
C ILE A 84 -20.86 3.46 13.01
N GLN A 85 -20.96 4.56 12.27
CA GLN A 85 -21.51 5.82 12.76
C GLN A 85 -22.97 5.67 13.21
N GLN A 86 -23.78 4.90 12.46
CA GLN A 86 -25.17 4.61 12.85
C GLN A 86 -25.23 3.79 14.13
N LEU A 87 -24.41 2.75 14.26
CA LEU A 87 -24.36 1.90 15.46
C LEU A 87 -23.90 2.68 16.68
N ILE A 88 -22.92 3.57 16.53
CA ILE A 88 -22.45 4.47 17.60
C ILE A 88 -23.61 5.37 18.05
N ALA A 89 -24.33 6.01 17.11
CA ALA A 89 -25.44 6.90 17.42
C ALA A 89 -26.62 6.17 18.10
N GLU A 90 -26.93 4.93 17.67
CA GLU A 90 -27.94 4.11 18.30
C GLU A 90 -27.54 3.69 19.72
N PHE A 91 -26.28 3.30 19.90
CA PHE A 91 -25.73 2.95 21.19
C PHE A 91 -25.70 4.15 22.15
N GLU A 92 -25.32 5.35 21.68
CA GLU A 92 -25.37 6.59 22.47
C GLU A 92 -26.77 6.90 23.00
N ARG A 93 -27.82 6.65 22.18
CA ARG A 93 -29.21 6.79 22.65
C ARG A 93 -29.57 5.76 23.72
N GLN A 94 -29.12 4.51 23.59
CA GLN A 94 -29.35 3.48 24.59
C GLN A 94 -28.58 3.76 25.89
N GLU A 95 -27.36 4.28 25.80
CA GLU A 95 -26.51 4.56 26.95
C GLU A 95 -26.84 5.88 27.66
N ALA A 96 -27.46 6.84 26.96
CA ALA A 96 -28.06 8.00 27.62
C ALA A 96 -29.17 7.59 28.64
N ALA A 97 -29.69 6.38 28.49
CA ALA A 97 -30.61 5.78 29.44
C ALA A 97 -29.94 4.98 30.59
N LYS A 98 -28.62 4.72 30.49
CA LYS A 98 -27.83 4.02 31.52
C LYS A 98 -26.80 4.98 32.11
N ASN A 99 -26.68 4.97 33.42
CA ASN A 99 -25.76 5.89 34.13
C ASN A 99 -24.31 5.42 33.97
N ILE A 100 -23.65 5.76 32.84
CA ILE A 100 -22.26 5.43 32.60
C ILE A 100 -21.36 6.38 33.39
N GLN A 101 -20.49 5.83 34.24
CA GLN A 101 -19.52 6.61 35.00
C GLN A 101 -18.17 6.71 34.24
N SER A 102 -18.09 7.57 33.23
CA SER A 102 -16.81 7.99 32.65
C SER A 102 -16.04 8.85 33.64
N THR A 103 -14.73 8.69 33.71
CA THR A 103 -13.86 9.56 34.55
C THR A 103 -13.70 10.94 33.95
N GLY A 104 -13.93 11.10 32.67
CA GLY A 104 -13.75 12.35 31.90
C GLY A 104 -12.32 12.60 31.45
N THR A 105 -11.40 11.75 31.82
CA THR A 105 -9.97 11.84 31.43
C THR A 105 -9.49 10.50 30.88
N TYR A 106 -8.67 10.54 29.83
CA TYR A 106 -8.11 9.32 29.25
C TYR A 106 -6.76 8.98 29.87
N ILE A 107 -6.53 7.68 30.10
CA ILE A 107 -5.19 7.13 30.38
C ILE A 107 -4.63 6.48 29.11
N TRP A 108 -3.30 6.38 29.04
CA TRP A 108 -2.62 5.79 27.88
C TRP A 108 -2.94 4.30 27.73
N PRO A 109 -3.42 3.83 26.54
CA PRO A 109 -3.95 2.49 26.40
C PRO A 109 -2.91 1.37 26.37
N LEU A 110 -1.62 1.70 26.23
CA LEU A 110 -0.49 0.78 26.26
C LEU A 110 0.57 1.26 27.26
N PRO A 111 0.41 1.00 28.58
CA PRO A 111 1.38 1.41 29.59
C PRO A 111 2.78 0.87 29.29
N GLY A 112 3.79 1.74 29.37
CA GLY A 112 5.19 1.40 29.10
C GLY A 112 5.61 1.51 27.63
N TYR A 113 4.70 1.84 26.73
CA TYR A 113 5.00 2.07 25.32
C TYR A 113 4.70 3.51 24.92
N THR A 114 5.59 4.11 24.13
CA THR A 114 5.47 5.49 23.68
C THR A 114 4.69 5.56 22.35
N PRO A 115 4.07 6.70 22.02
CA PRO A 115 3.49 6.94 20.71
C PRO A 115 4.51 6.68 19.62
N GLY A 116 4.08 5.98 18.56
CA GLY A 116 4.88 5.80 17.36
C GLY A 116 4.95 7.07 16.50
N THR A 117 5.80 7.06 15.50
CA THR A 117 5.92 8.16 14.51
C THR A 117 4.74 8.27 13.54
N ARG A 118 3.87 7.27 13.53
CA ARG A 118 2.65 7.23 12.70
C ARG A 118 1.51 7.93 13.44
N THR A 119 1.46 9.23 13.27
CA THR A 119 0.53 10.13 13.95
C THR A 119 -0.75 10.34 13.15
N TYR A 120 -1.76 10.88 13.81
CA TYR A 120 -3.01 11.36 13.23
C TYR A 120 -2.78 12.39 12.11
N GLY A 121 -3.57 12.35 11.04
CA GLY A 121 -3.54 13.31 9.95
C GLY A 121 -3.09 12.73 8.61
N TYR A 122 -2.98 13.59 7.60
CA TYR A 122 -2.56 13.19 6.26
C TYR A 122 -1.09 12.73 6.24
N ARG A 123 -0.86 11.52 5.72
CA ARG A 123 0.47 10.93 5.56
C ARG A 123 0.53 9.99 4.37
N THR A 124 1.74 9.69 3.88
CA THR A 124 1.92 8.62 2.90
C THR A 124 1.57 7.27 3.52
N HIS A 125 0.64 6.55 2.91
CA HIS A 125 0.21 5.25 3.41
C HIS A 125 1.33 4.22 3.22
N PRO A 126 1.72 3.44 4.26
CA PRO A 126 2.90 2.58 4.21
C PRO A 126 2.76 1.37 3.27
N ILE A 127 1.53 0.96 2.93
CA ILE A 127 1.25 -0.17 2.04
C ILE A 127 0.93 0.32 0.63
N TYR A 128 0.08 1.34 0.49
CA TYR A 128 -0.41 1.81 -0.81
C TYR A 128 0.45 2.92 -1.43
N GLY A 129 1.31 3.60 -0.65
CA GLY A 129 2.23 4.64 -1.13
C GLY A 129 1.60 5.99 -1.48
N ASP A 130 0.28 6.12 -1.40
CA ASP A 130 -0.47 7.35 -1.64
C ASP A 130 -0.69 8.18 -0.37
N MET A 131 -1.13 9.43 -0.54
CA MET A 131 -1.49 10.30 0.57
C MET A 131 -2.87 9.93 1.10
N ARG A 132 -2.93 9.42 2.35
CA ARG A 132 -4.18 9.08 3.03
C ARG A 132 -4.26 9.74 4.40
N PHE A 133 -5.50 9.96 4.83
CA PHE A 133 -5.78 10.43 6.18
C PHE A 133 -5.67 9.25 7.16
N HIS A 134 -4.88 9.41 8.21
CA HIS A 134 -4.75 8.47 9.31
C HIS A 134 -5.60 8.94 10.48
N SER A 135 -6.60 8.17 10.84
CA SER A 135 -7.65 8.52 11.80
C SER A 135 -7.24 8.39 13.27
N GLY A 136 -6.04 7.89 13.57
CA GLY A 136 -5.61 7.61 14.93
C GLY A 136 -4.11 7.76 15.17
N GLN A 137 -3.66 7.24 16.31
CA GLN A 137 -2.27 7.13 16.71
C GLN A 137 -1.85 5.65 16.71
N ASP A 138 -0.78 5.33 15.96
CA ASP A 138 -0.18 4.00 16.01
C ASP A 138 0.83 3.90 17.16
N ILE A 139 0.76 2.82 17.94
CA ILE A 139 1.62 2.55 19.08
C ILE A 139 2.25 1.18 18.88
N GLY A 140 3.53 1.15 18.54
CA GLY A 140 4.28 -0.10 18.33
C GLY A 140 4.47 -0.86 19.64
N ALA A 141 4.07 -2.14 19.66
CA ALA A 141 4.30 -3.04 20.80
C ALA A 141 4.32 -4.50 20.33
N PRO A 142 4.98 -5.43 21.01
CA PRO A 142 4.94 -6.86 20.69
C PRO A 142 3.52 -7.39 20.69
N SER A 143 3.24 -8.36 19.77
CA SER A 143 1.96 -9.08 19.78
C SER A 143 1.74 -9.77 21.13
N GLY A 144 0.52 -9.69 21.67
CA GLY A 144 0.16 -10.20 22.98
C GLY A 144 0.33 -9.20 24.13
N THR A 145 0.86 -7.99 23.87
CA THR A 145 0.88 -6.92 24.89
C THR A 145 -0.55 -6.54 25.25
N SER A 146 -0.84 -6.40 26.55
CA SER A 146 -2.16 -6.02 27.04
C SER A 146 -2.54 -4.61 26.64
N ILE A 147 -3.74 -4.45 26.11
CA ILE A 147 -4.40 -3.18 25.79
C ILE A 147 -5.40 -2.91 26.91
N ILE A 148 -5.36 -1.71 27.48
CA ILE A 148 -6.28 -1.31 28.55
C ILE A 148 -7.28 -0.25 28.06
N ALA A 149 -8.47 -0.23 28.68
CA ALA A 149 -9.47 0.79 28.44
C ALA A 149 -8.95 2.17 28.86
N ALA A 150 -8.94 3.12 27.94
CA ALA A 150 -8.45 4.48 28.19
C ALA A 150 -9.35 5.25 29.17
N ASP A 151 -10.62 4.94 29.25
CA ASP A 151 -11.58 5.47 30.23
C ASP A 151 -12.67 4.42 30.48
N SER A 152 -13.44 4.57 31.57
CA SER A 152 -14.59 3.75 31.87
C SER A 152 -15.71 3.97 30.85
N GLY A 153 -16.45 2.90 30.54
CA GLY A 153 -17.50 2.97 29.53
C GLY A 153 -18.17 1.63 29.28
N VAL A 154 -18.89 1.54 28.17
CA VAL A 154 -19.52 0.31 27.69
C VAL A 154 -18.96 -0.05 26.33
N VAL A 155 -18.63 -1.32 26.15
CA VAL A 155 -18.13 -1.85 24.87
C VAL A 155 -19.23 -1.74 23.81
N SER A 156 -19.07 -0.81 22.88
CA SER A 156 -20.03 -0.53 21.80
C SER A 156 -19.77 -1.34 20.53
N TYR A 157 -18.56 -1.91 20.42
CA TYR A 157 -18.19 -2.82 19.35
C TYR A 157 -17.09 -3.78 19.83
N CYS A 158 -17.18 -5.05 19.43
CA CYS A 158 -16.14 -6.05 19.67
C CYS A 158 -16.23 -7.10 18.55
N GLY A 159 -15.29 -7.09 17.59
CA GLY A 159 -15.35 -7.98 16.45
C GLY A 159 -14.34 -7.64 15.36
N TRP A 160 -14.45 -8.32 14.22
CA TRP A 160 -13.67 -8.01 13.01
C TRP A 160 -14.29 -6.82 12.27
N ASN A 161 -13.47 -5.82 11.94
CA ASN A 161 -13.92 -4.59 11.29
C ASN A 161 -12.98 -4.22 10.12
N GLY A 162 -13.14 -4.89 8.98
CA GLY A 162 -12.45 -4.59 7.73
C GLY A 162 -10.95 -4.31 7.92
N GLY A 163 -10.50 -3.13 7.48
CA GLY A 163 -9.11 -2.70 7.58
C GLY A 163 -8.58 -2.61 9.02
N TYR A 164 -9.43 -2.35 10.01
CA TYR A 164 -9.06 -2.35 11.44
C TYR A 164 -8.74 -3.74 11.99
N GLY A 165 -9.14 -4.81 11.27
CA GLY A 165 -8.99 -6.18 11.77
C GLY A 165 -9.83 -6.42 13.02
N ASN A 166 -9.29 -7.13 13.99
CA ASN A 166 -9.94 -7.27 15.31
C ASN A 166 -9.96 -5.93 16.03
N CYS A 167 -11.16 -5.46 16.37
CA CYS A 167 -11.40 -4.11 16.86
C CYS A 167 -12.33 -4.12 18.06
N VAL A 168 -12.07 -3.25 19.01
CA VAL A 168 -12.93 -2.92 20.16
C VAL A 168 -13.22 -1.42 20.15
N MET A 169 -14.46 -1.04 20.37
CA MET A 169 -14.85 0.36 20.64
C MET A 169 -15.52 0.45 22.00
N ILE A 170 -15.20 1.50 22.73
CA ILE A 170 -15.78 1.79 24.04
C ILE A 170 -16.45 3.16 23.99
N ASN A 171 -17.75 3.17 24.29
CA ASN A 171 -18.52 4.40 24.48
C ASN A 171 -18.41 4.86 25.94
N HIS A 172 -17.92 6.07 26.10
CA HIS A 172 -17.71 6.72 27.42
C HIS A 172 -18.83 7.69 27.80
N GLY A 173 -19.88 7.79 26.95
CA GLY A 173 -20.92 8.80 27.10
C GLY A 173 -20.52 10.19 26.60
N GLY A 174 -21.51 11.07 26.47
CA GLY A 174 -21.28 12.45 26.03
C GLY A 174 -20.66 12.58 24.63
N GLY A 175 -20.95 11.64 23.72
CA GLY A 175 -20.43 11.62 22.36
C GLY A 175 -18.95 11.21 22.25
N ARG A 176 -18.39 10.60 23.31
CA ARG A 176 -16.97 10.18 23.35
C ARG A 176 -16.83 8.69 23.17
N VAL A 177 -16.04 8.27 22.18
CA VAL A 177 -15.72 6.87 21.87
C VAL A 177 -14.22 6.71 21.68
N THR A 178 -13.66 5.62 22.23
CA THR A 178 -12.30 5.19 21.87
C THR A 178 -12.35 3.91 21.06
N LEU A 179 -11.43 3.78 20.07
CA LEU A 179 -11.30 2.62 19.19
C LEU A 179 -9.88 2.03 19.35
N TYR A 180 -9.85 0.69 19.41
CA TYR A 180 -8.62 -0.10 19.57
C TYR A 180 -8.60 -1.16 18.48
N ALA A 181 -7.66 -1.08 17.54
CA ALA A 181 -7.62 -1.94 16.36
C ALA A 181 -6.33 -2.76 16.22
N HIS A 182 -6.31 -3.62 15.21
CA HIS A 182 -5.25 -4.58 14.89
C HIS A 182 -4.96 -5.59 16.00
N MET A 183 -5.93 -5.85 16.87
CA MET A 183 -5.79 -6.74 18.01
C MET A 183 -5.58 -8.20 17.60
N SER A 184 -4.83 -8.97 18.40
CA SER A 184 -4.72 -10.43 18.26
C SER A 184 -5.91 -11.16 18.87
N ALA A 185 -6.44 -10.65 19.98
CA ALA A 185 -7.58 -11.19 20.68
C ALA A 185 -8.28 -10.13 21.51
N TYR A 186 -9.59 -10.32 21.79
CA TYR A 186 -10.37 -9.50 22.73
C TYR A 186 -10.41 -10.16 24.10
N ASN A 187 -10.54 -9.33 25.14
CA ASN A 187 -10.82 -9.74 26.54
C ASN A 187 -12.11 -9.08 27.04
N CYS A 188 -13.02 -8.73 26.15
CA CYS A 188 -14.30 -8.11 26.46
C CYS A 188 -15.36 -8.55 25.44
N SER A 189 -16.63 -8.21 25.71
CA SER A 189 -17.79 -8.54 24.88
C SER A 189 -18.64 -7.29 24.64
N TYR A 190 -19.38 -7.26 23.52
CA TYR A 190 -20.37 -6.22 23.21
C TYR A 190 -21.32 -5.99 24.40
N GLY A 191 -21.59 -4.75 24.76
CA GLY A 191 -22.46 -4.36 25.89
C GLY A 191 -21.84 -4.51 27.28
N GLN A 192 -20.61 -5.01 27.38
CA GLN A 192 -19.90 -5.11 28.67
C GLN A 192 -19.51 -3.74 29.18
N THR A 193 -19.76 -3.46 30.46
CA THR A 193 -19.18 -2.31 31.17
C THR A 193 -17.74 -2.60 31.53
N VAL A 194 -16.84 -1.68 31.23
CA VAL A 194 -15.41 -1.72 31.58
C VAL A 194 -15.04 -0.49 32.39
N ASN A 195 -14.11 -0.66 33.31
CA ASN A 195 -13.53 0.46 34.05
C ASN A 195 -12.26 0.93 33.34
N GLN A 196 -11.90 2.18 33.56
CA GLN A 196 -10.60 2.71 33.15
C GLN A 196 -9.47 1.81 33.67
N GLY A 197 -8.57 1.37 32.77
CA GLY A 197 -7.46 0.47 33.11
C GLY A 197 -7.76 -1.02 32.99
N ASP A 198 -9.02 -1.43 32.78
CA ASP A 198 -9.33 -2.85 32.54
C ASP A 198 -8.69 -3.34 31.22
N THR A 199 -8.14 -4.56 31.24
CA THR A 199 -7.61 -5.17 30.02
C THR A 199 -8.75 -5.58 29.09
N ILE A 200 -8.79 -4.98 27.89
CA ILE A 200 -9.84 -5.21 26.88
C ILE A 200 -9.40 -6.11 25.75
N GLY A 201 -8.11 -6.41 25.65
CA GLY A 201 -7.54 -7.32 24.66
C GLY A 201 -6.03 -7.17 24.51
N TYR A 202 -5.51 -7.61 23.36
CA TYR A 202 -4.06 -7.77 23.18
C TYR A 202 -3.63 -7.26 21.82
N VAL A 203 -2.45 -6.63 21.75
CA VAL A 203 -1.82 -6.16 20.51
C VAL A 203 -1.65 -7.30 19.52
N GLY A 204 -1.89 -7.01 18.25
CA GLY A 204 -1.68 -7.92 17.14
C GLY A 204 -1.24 -7.20 15.88
N SER A 205 -1.55 -7.80 14.74
CA SER A 205 -1.28 -7.25 13.40
C SER A 205 -2.39 -7.72 12.43
N THR A 206 -3.64 -7.73 12.88
CA THR A 206 -4.79 -8.16 12.08
C THR A 206 -5.32 -7.02 11.22
N GLY A 207 -6.01 -7.34 10.11
CA GLY A 207 -6.48 -6.34 9.14
C GLY A 207 -5.36 -5.73 8.30
N VAL A 208 -5.46 -4.45 7.94
CA VAL A 208 -4.45 -3.75 7.13
C VAL A 208 -3.36 -3.20 8.03
N SER A 209 -2.34 -4.01 8.30
CA SER A 209 -1.26 -3.72 9.23
C SER A 209 0.11 -4.14 8.66
N THR A 210 1.16 -3.37 8.92
CA THR A 210 2.53 -3.67 8.48
C THR A 210 3.37 -4.39 9.54
N GLY A 211 2.81 -4.62 10.73
CA GLY A 211 3.49 -5.27 11.85
C GLY A 211 2.76 -5.04 13.17
N PRO A 212 3.17 -5.68 14.27
CA PRO A 212 2.46 -5.59 15.54
C PRO A 212 2.43 -4.16 16.09
N HIS A 213 1.22 -3.63 16.28
CA HIS A 213 0.96 -2.32 16.89
C HIS A 213 -0.50 -2.23 17.34
N LEU A 214 -0.81 -1.27 18.18
CA LEU A 214 -2.16 -0.80 18.45
C LEU A 214 -2.41 0.44 17.58
N HIS A 215 -3.47 0.42 16.77
CA HIS A 215 -4.07 1.63 16.22
C HIS A 215 -5.14 2.13 17.20
N PHE A 216 -4.96 3.35 17.71
CA PHE A 216 -5.81 3.94 18.74
C PHE A 216 -6.45 5.24 18.25
N GLU A 217 -7.79 5.33 18.37
CA GLU A 217 -8.54 6.53 18.00
C GLU A 217 -9.32 7.09 19.18
N VAL A 218 -9.46 8.40 19.19
CA VAL A 218 -10.45 9.12 19.98
C VAL A 218 -11.47 9.73 19.02
N ARG A 219 -12.74 9.49 19.28
CA ARG A 219 -13.85 10.03 18.49
C ARG A 219 -14.75 10.90 19.37
N ILE A 220 -15.06 12.07 18.86
CA ILE A 220 -15.97 13.04 19.52
C ILE A 220 -17.14 13.31 18.58
N ASN A 221 -18.36 12.99 19.00
CA ASN A 221 -19.57 13.10 18.21
C ASN A 221 -19.42 12.43 16.83
N GLY A 222 -18.79 11.25 16.82
CA GLY A 222 -18.56 10.42 15.64
C GLY A 222 -17.35 10.82 14.79
N ALA A 223 -16.77 12.00 14.95
CA ALA A 223 -15.59 12.44 14.21
C ALA A 223 -14.29 12.03 14.94
N THR A 224 -13.30 11.53 14.19
CA THR A 224 -11.96 11.25 14.75
C THR A 224 -11.24 12.56 15.06
N VAL A 225 -10.55 12.58 16.17
CA VAL A 225 -9.70 13.71 16.61
C VAL A 225 -8.31 13.20 16.94
N ASP A 226 -7.31 14.09 16.92
CA ASP A 226 -5.96 13.72 17.28
C ASP A 226 -5.90 13.21 18.74
N PRO A 227 -5.60 11.91 18.97
CA PRO A 227 -5.56 11.34 20.31
C PRO A 227 -4.55 12.03 21.22
N MET A 228 -3.46 12.55 20.65
CA MET A 228 -2.37 13.15 21.42
C MET A 228 -2.77 14.43 22.15
N GLN A 229 -3.92 15.04 21.80
CA GLN A 229 -4.46 16.19 22.53
C GLN A 229 -4.92 15.85 23.96
N TYR A 230 -5.15 14.56 24.24
CA TYR A 230 -5.66 14.08 25.54
C TYR A 230 -4.60 13.49 26.44
N PHE A 231 -3.36 13.39 25.94
CA PHE A 231 -2.25 12.84 26.72
C PHE A 231 -1.11 13.85 26.84
N SER A 232 -0.72 14.17 28.06
CA SER A 232 0.51 14.93 28.29
C SER A 232 1.69 14.02 27.97
N VAL A 233 2.44 14.32 26.94
CA VAL A 233 3.73 13.68 26.69
C VAL A 233 4.70 14.23 27.74
N GLY A 234 4.94 13.45 28.82
CA GLY A 234 5.93 13.76 29.80
C GLY A 234 7.34 13.47 29.29
#